data_0b98bcab356dad3943930141d84acdfb
#
_entry.id   0b98bcab356dad3943930141d84acdfb
#
_cell.length_a   1.000
_cell.length_b   1.000
_cell.length_c   1.000
_cell.angle_alpha   90.00
_cell.angle_beta   90.00
_cell.angle_gamma   90.00
#
_symmetry.space_group_name_H-M   'P 1'
#
loop_
_entity.id
_entity.type
_entity.pdbx_description
1 polymer ?
#
loop_
_entity_poly.entity_id
_entity_poly.type
_entity_poly.pdbx_seq_one_letter_code
_entity_poly.pdbx_strand_id
1 'polypeptide(L)'
;MRALRRVSLLGWTALRAAAPGLALAIALAAFARGMAASLAQGIGGLPKFPLSPVMCAVLLGMLWRNTLGVPLWATRGLNWAMHRLLRIGIALVGLRLTLAGASAIAVTALPVAVSCLLVALGAGVAISRLLAVPRRLGLLLAIGTAVCGCTAVVAISPVIRARHAETAFAVTCVVLFGCIAMLLYPWVAGHFFAAAPVYAGIFLGTAIHDTSQVIGAALIYSQQAAAPAALAAASVAKLLRNLSIAVLIPLAAWLTQRHEAAQRLDRGASAAGGAPVPPAAAPLVPLFVLAFIGFIVVRTAGDALAAAHGALWPALVNTGYTASDLFLTCGMTAVGLSVSFTDMWRIGWRPLAAGLIVATLVGGCSLLLTCALLHFAR
;
A
#
# COMPACT_ATOMS: atom_id res chain seq x y z
N MET A 1 12.95 35.34 8.09
CA MET A 1 11.76 35.33 8.96
C MET A 1 10.42 35.36 8.21
N ARG A 2 10.20 36.18 7.16
CA ARG A 2 8.89 36.21 6.42
C ARG A 2 8.55 34.92 5.66
N ALA A 3 9.52 34.19 5.12
CA ALA A 3 9.30 32.93 4.43
C ALA A 3 8.87 31.79 5.38
N LEU A 4 9.49 31.69 6.56
CA LEU A 4 9.12 30.71 7.59
C LEU A 4 7.70 30.96 8.15
N ARG A 5 7.29 32.22 8.33
CA ARG A 5 5.92 32.59 8.73
C ARG A 5 4.89 32.22 7.66
N ARG A 6 5.22 32.38 6.36
CA ARG A 6 4.29 31.96 5.27
C ARG A 6 4.10 30.44 5.23
N VAL A 7 5.18 29.66 5.43
CA VAL A 7 5.11 28.19 5.47
C VAL A 7 4.28 27.71 6.67
N SER A 8 4.43 28.33 7.84
CA SER A 8 3.64 28.00 9.03
C SER A 8 2.16 28.38 8.87
N LEU A 9 1.84 29.54 8.32
CA LEU A 9 0.46 29.98 8.10
C LEU A 9 -0.28 29.09 7.06
N LEU A 10 0.41 28.69 5.97
CA LEU A 10 -0.13 27.76 4.98
C LEU A 10 -0.35 26.35 5.58
N GLY A 11 0.50 25.91 6.49
CA GLY A 11 0.34 24.66 7.22
C GLY A 11 -0.89 24.69 8.17
N TRP A 12 -1.11 25.77 8.90
CA TRP A 12 -2.23 25.92 9.82
C TRP A 12 -3.58 26.02 9.12
N THR A 13 -3.68 26.76 8.01
CA THR A 13 -4.92 26.84 7.21
C THR A 13 -5.26 25.52 6.56
N ALA A 14 -4.26 24.78 6.06
CA ALA A 14 -4.47 23.46 5.50
C ALA A 14 -4.92 22.43 6.58
N LEU A 15 -4.36 22.51 7.79
CA LEU A 15 -4.74 21.64 8.90
C LEU A 15 -6.16 21.95 9.39
N ARG A 16 -6.53 23.23 9.52
CA ARG A 16 -7.91 23.64 9.86
C ARG A 16 -8.92 23.17 8.82
N ALA A 17 -8.59 23.24 7.54
CA ALA A 17 -9.44 22.73 6.46
C ALA A 17 -9.52 21.19 6.41
N ALA A 18 -8.54 20.48 6.97
CA ALA A 18 -8.53 19.03 7.09
C ALA A 18 -9.20 18.53 8.37
N ALA A 19 -9.32 19.37 9.40
CA ALA A 19 -9.79 18.98 10.73
C ALA A 19 -11.14 18.24 10.73
N PRO A 20 -12.20 18.67 10.00
CA PRO A 20 -13.49 17.99 10.06
C PRO A 20 -13.43 16.57 9.51
N GLY A 21 -12.76 16.36 8.36
CA GLY A 21 -12.63 15.03 7.78
C GLY A 21 -11.69 14.12 8.59
N LEU A 22 -10.67 14.69 9.23
CA LEU A 22 -9.82 13.97 10.15
C LEU A 22 -10.59 13.54 11.41
N ALA A 23 -11.43 14.41 11.96
CA ALA A 23 -12.31 14.09 13.08
C ALA A 23 -13.27 12.94 12.74
N LEU A 24 -13.85 12.94 11.54
CA LEU A 24 -14.67 11.82 11.04
C LEU A 24 -13.89 10.51 10.99
N ALA A 25 -12.65 10.52 10.45
CA ALA A 25 -11.81 9.34 10.40
C ALA A 25 -11.46 8.81 11.80
N ILE A 26 -11.14 9.69 12.74
CA ILE A 26 -10.85 9.35 14.13
C ILE A 26 -12.09 8.79 14.82
N ALA A 27 -13.24 9.41 14.67
CA ALA A 27 -14.51 8.96 15.27
C ALA A 27 -14.89 7.55 14.77
N LEU A 28 -14.83 7.31 13.46
CA LEU A 28 -15.09 6.00 12.89
C LEU A 28 -14.05 4.96 13.31
N ALA A 29 -12.77 5.34 13.41
CA ALA A 29 -11.72 4.45 13.92
C ALA A 29 -11.94 4.08 15.39
N ALA A 30 -12.34 5.03 16.24
CA ALA A 30 -12.68 4.78 17.63
C ALA A 30 -13.91 3.87 17.76
N PHE A 31 -14.96 4.12 16.97
CA PHE A 31 -16.15 3.27 16.91
C PHE A 31 -15.81 1.85 16.44
N ALA A 32 -14.96 1.70 15.41
CA ALA A 32 -14.48 0.42 14.92
C ALA A 32 -13.73 -0.39 16.00
N ARG A 33 -12.92 0.28 16.81
CA ARG A 33 -12.23 -0.36 17.95
C ARG A 33 -13.20 -0.85 19.00
N GLY A 34 -14.19 -0.03 19.37
CA GLY A 34 -15.27 -0.43 20.28
C GLY A 34 -16.08 -1.62 19.75
N MET A 35 -16.46 -1.57 18.46
CA MET A 35 -17.18 -2.64 17.79
C MET A 35 -16.36 -3.95 17.76
N ALA A 36 -15.08 -3.88 17.43
CA ALA A 36 -14.20 -5.04 17.41
C ALA A 36 -14.08 -5.67 18.83
N ALA A 37 -13.93 -4.85 19.85
CA ALA A 37 -13.89 -5.31 21.25
C ALA A 37 -15.19 -5.99 21.66
N SER A 38 -16.34 -5.43 21.29
CA SER A 38 -17.66 -5.99 21.56
C SER A 38 -17.87 -7.32 20.83
N LEU A 39 -17.51 -7.41 19.55
CA LEU A 39 -17.62 -8.65 18.75
C LEU A 39 -16.70 -9.77 19.30
N ALA A 40 -15.52 -9.41 19.82
CA ALA A 40 -14.60 -10.37 20.42
C ALA A 40 -15.14 -10.96 21.76
N GLN A 41 -15.95 -10.19 22.49
CA GLN A 41 -16.58 -10.65 23.74
C GLN A 41 -17.84 -11.49 23.50
N GLY A 42 -18.48 -11.38 22.34
CA GLY A 42 -19.74 -12.04 22.02
C GLY A 42 -20.92 -11.35 22.73
N ILE A 43 -21.59 -10.41 22.05
CA ILE A 43 -22.75 -9.71 22.60
C ILE A 43 -24.04 -10.41 22.16
N GLY A 44 -24.97 -10.65 23.11
CA GLY A 44 -26.33 -11.07 22.80
C GLY A 44 -26.48 -12.48 22.20
N GLY A 45 -25.61 -13.43 22.58
CA GLY A 45 -25.69 -14.82 22.10
C GLY A 45 -25.09 -15.02 20.69
N LEU A 46 -24.51 -14.00 20.07
CA LEU A 46 -23.78 -14.12 18.82
C LEU A 46 -22.45 -14.85 19.07
N PRO A 47 -22.00 -15.71 18.13
CA PRO A 47 -20.69 -16.36 18.22
C PRO A 47 -19.59 -15.31 18.26
N LYS A 48 -18.50 -15.59 19.00
CA LYS A 48 -17.33 -14.74 19.07
C LYS A 48 -16.70 -14.60 17.68
N PHE A 49 -16.78 -13.41 17.10
CA PHE A 49 -16.12 -13.08 15.83
C PHE A 49 -14.87 -12.26 16.11
N PRO A 50 -13.66 -12.82 16.01
CA PRO A 50 -12.41 -12.10 16.25
C PRO A 50 -12.05 -11.21 15.04
N LEU A 51 -12.86 -10.16 14.80
CA LEU A 51 -12.52 -9.15 13.81
C LEU A 51 -11.51 -8.16 14.39
N SER A 52 -10.45 -7.88 13.64
CA SER A 52 -9.49 -6.88 14.07
C SER A 52 -10.08 -5.47 14.00
N PRO A 53 -9.67 -4.53 14.88
CA PRO A 53 -10.09 -3.13 14.83
C PRO A 53 -9.89 -2.47 13.45
N VAL A 54 -8.81 -2.82 12.76
CA VAL A 54 -8.51 -2.29 11.43
C VAL A 54 -9.47 -2.84 10.38
N MET A 55 -9.80 -4.11 10.45
CA MET A 55 -10.79 -4.72 9.56
C MET A 55 -12.15 -4.07 9.73
N CYS A 56 -12.60 -3.88 10.98
CA CYS A 56 -13.82 -3.14 11.29
C CYS A 56 -13.77 -1.70 10.76
N ALA A 57 -12.64 -1.01 10.91
CA ALA A 57 -12.47 0.36 10.44
C ALA A 57 -12.59 0.49 8.92
N VAL A 58 -11.98 -0.43 8.17
CA VAL A 58 -12.09 -0.47 6.70
C VAL A 58 -13.51 -0.78 6.26
N LEU A 59 -14.14 -1.83 6.82
CA LEU A 59 -15.50 -2.24 6.47
C LEU A 59 -16.53 -1.15 6.79
N LEU A 60 -16.41 -0.50 7.95
CA LEU A 60 -17.24 0.65 8.30
C LEU A 60 -17.05 1.82 7.36
N GLY A 61 -15.81 2.12 6.99
CA GLY A 61 -15.51 3.15 6.01
C GLY A 61 -16.13 2.86 4.64
N MET A 62 -16.01 1.61 4.16
CA MET A 62 -16.63 1.16 2.91
C MET A 62 -18.15 1.22 2.98
N LEU A 63 -18.75 0.76 4.08
CA LEU A 63 -20.20 0.82 4.28
C LEU A 63 -20.68 2.27 4.27
N TRP A 64 -20.04 3.15 5.06
CA TRP A 64 -20.38 4.58 5.10
C TRP A 64 -20.31 5.23 3.71
N ARG A 65 -19.23 4.99 2.95
CA ARG A 65 -19.05 5.55 1.60
C ARG A 65 -20.18 5.17 0.66
N ASN A 66 -20.61 3.92 0.70
CA ASN A 66 -21.56 3.37 -0.28
C ASN A 66 -23.03 3.51 0.16
N THR A 67 -23.30 3.89 1.42
CA THR A 67 -24.67 4.15 1.93
C THR A 67 -24.95 5.64 2.08
N LEU A 68 -24.10 6.36 2.83
CA LEU A 68 -24.29 7.76 3.17
C LEU A 68 -23.53 8.72 2.25
N GLY A 69 -22.55 8.21 1.51
CA GLY A 69 -21.62 9.02 0.74
C GLY A 69 -20.57 9.73 1.63
N VAL A 70 -19.64 10.43 1.00
CA VAL A 70 -18.65 11.24 1.71
C VAL A 70 -18.96 12.72 1.46
N PRO A 71 -19.26 13.50 2.52
CA PRO A 71 -19.52 14.93 2.38
C PRO A 71 -18.30 15.68 1.85
N LEU A 72 -18.51 16.72 1.05
CA LEU A 72 -17.43 17.52 0.46
C LEU A 72 -16.49 18.13 1.50
N TRP A 73 -17.03 18.53 2.67
CA TRP A 73 -16.24 19.09 3.76
C TRP A 73 -15.27 18.07 4.37
N ALA A 74 -15.55 16.76 4.31
CA ALA A 74 -14.71 15.72 4.86
C ALA A 74 -13.56 15.31 3.92
N THR A 75 -13.70 15.51 2.62
CA THR A 75 -12.77 14.99 1.59
C THR A 75 -11.31 15.42 1.81
N ARG A 76 -11.07 16.69 2.18
CA ARG A 76 -9.72 17.21 2.45
C ARG A 76 -9.05 16.49 3.62
N GLY A 77 -9.79 16.29 4.72
CA GLY A 77 -9.28 15.61 5.90
C GLY A 77 -9.06 14.13 5.70
N LEU A 78 -9.95 13.45 4.99
CA LEU A 78 -9.78 12.04 4.63
C LEU A 78 -8.58 11.83 3.71
N ASN A 79 -8.38 12.68 2.72
CA ASN A 79 -7.18 12.66 1.88
C ASN A 79 -5.90 12.91 2.71
N TRP A 80 -5.95 13.82 3.68
CA TRP A 80 -4.83 14.06 4.59
C TRP A 80 -4.53 12.82 5.46
N ALA A 81 -5.56 12.18 6.03
CA ALA A 81 -5.42 10.96 6.81
C ALA A 81 -4.83 9.82 5.97
N MET A 82 -5.33 9.60 4.77
CA MET A 82 -4.87 8.54 3.86
C MET A 82 -3.42 8.77 3.37
N HIS A 83 -3.00 10.02 3.12
CA HIS A 83 -1.70 10.30 2.52
C HIS A 83 -0.62 10.73 3.52
N ARG A 84 -1.00 11.36 4.65
CA ARG A 84 -0.04 11.84 5.65
C ARG A 84 -0.03 10.97 6.89
N LEU A 85 -1.19 10.79 7.55
CA LEU A 85 -1.28 10.04 8.80
C LEU A 85 -0.86 8.59 8.61
N LEU A 86 -1.36 7.94 7.56
CA LEU A 86 -0.98 6.57 7.20
C LEU A 86 0.53 6.44 6.98
N ARG A 87 1.16 7.38 6.25
CA ARG A 87 2.62 7.35 6.00
C ARG A 87 3.44 7.55 7.27
N ILE A 88 2.99 8.42 8.19
CA ILE A 88 3.63 8.58 9.51
C ILE A 88 3.50 7.27 10.30
N GLY A 89 2.30 6.67 10.31
CA GLY A 89 2.09 5.36 10.94
C GLY A 89 3.02 4.28 10.40
N ILE A 90 3.19 4.21 9.06
CA ILE A 90 4.12 3.27 8.42
C ILE A 90 5.58 3.57 8.83
N ALA A 91 5.99 4.84 8.85
CA ALA A 91 7.33 5.20 9.28
C ALA A 91 7.62 4.72 10.71
N LEU A 92 6.69 4.91 11.63
CA LEU A 92 6.78 4.46 13.02
C LEU A 92 6.84 2.93 13.17
N VAL A 93 6.34 2.14 12.21
CA VAL A 93 6.54 0.67 12.21
C VAL A 93 8.02 0.32 12.17
N GLY A 94 8.89 1.19 11.65
CA GLY A 94 10.35 1.02 11.69
C GLY A 94 10.90 0.80 13.10
N LEU A 95 10.27 1.37 14.14
CA LEU A 95 10.62 1.12 15.54
C LEU A 95 10.44 -0.34 15.97
N ARG A 96 9.68 -1.15 15.25
CA ARG A 96 9.48 -2.59 15.52
C ARG A 96 10.63 -3.46 15.03
N LEU A 97 11.61 -2.89 14.32
CA LEU A 97 12.72 -3.58 13.68
C LEU A 97 14.06 -3.03 14.13
N THR A 98 15.02 -3.92 14.30
CA THR A 98 16.45 -3.58 14.32
C THR A 98 17.01 -3.67 12.90
N LEU A 99 18.19 -3.08 12.66
CA LEU A 99 18.86 -3.12 11.35
C LEU A 99 19.17 -4.58 10.92
N ALA A 100 19.64 -5.40 11.85
CA ALA A 100 19.89 -6.81 11.60
C ALA A 100 18.60 -7.57 11.26
N GLY A 101 17.50 -7.34 12.00
CA GLY A 101 16.20 -7.96 11.71
C GLY A 101 15.64 -7.51 10.37
N ALA A 102 15.75 -6.23 10.03
CA ALA A 102 15.28 -5.69 8.75
C ALA A 102 16.07 -6.26 7.57
N SER A 103 17.42 -6.38 7.69
CA SER A 103 18.26 -6.95 6.65
C SER A 103 17.98 -8.45 6.44
N ALA A 104 17.79 -9.22 7.49
CA ALA A 104 17.44 -10.63 7.41
C ALA A 104 16.10 -10.84 6.68
N ILE A 105 15.08 -10.05 7.02
CA ILE A 105 13.79 -10.06 6.34
C ILE A 105 13.96 -9.65 4.86
N ALA A 106 14.75 -8.62 4.59
CA ALA A 106 14.96 -8.13 3.23
C ALA A 106 15.59 -9.20 2.33
N VAL A 107 16.63 -9.90 2.81
CA VAL A 107 17.28 -11.00 2.08
C VAL A 107 16.29 -12.13 1.79
N THR A 108 15.49 -12.53 2.78
CA THR A 108 14.51 -13.61 2.62
C THR A 108 13.36 -13.19 1.70
N ALA A 109 12.89 -11.92 1.78
CA ALA A 109 11.78 -11.44 0.96
C ALA A 109 12.17 -11.09 -0.48
N LEU A 110 13.45 -10.78 -0.75
CA LEU A 110 13.91 -10.29 -2.06
C LEU A 110 13.56 -11.24 -3.22
N PRO A 111 13.84 -12.57 -3.18
CA PRO A 111 13.51 -13.46 -4.27
C PRO A 111 12.00 -13.52 -4.53
N VAL A 112 11.16 -13.51 -3.49
CA VAL A 112 9.70 -13.49 -3.64
C VAL A 112 9.25 -12.17 -4.25
N ALA A 113 9.79 -11.04 -3.77
CA ALA A 113 9.43 -9.72 -4.26
C ALA A 113 9.78 -9.54 -5.75
N VAL A 114 10.97 -9.98 -6.16
CA VAL A 114 11.43 -9.93 -7.57
C VAL A 114 10.57 -10.85 -8.45
N SER A 115 10.31 -12.07 -8.02
CA SER A 115 9.46 -13.01 -8.77
C SER A 115 8.03 -12.48 -8.94
N CYS A 116 7.42 -11.97 -7.87
CA CYS A 116 6.09 -11.35 -7.95
C CYS A 116 6.08 -10.11 -8.87
N LEU A 117 7.15 -9.31 -8.88
CA LEU A 117 7.31 -8.17 -9.78
C LEU A 117 7.30 -8.63 -11.24
N LEU A 118 8.12 -9.64 -11.57
CA LEU A 118 8.24 -10.19 -12.93
C LEU A 118 6.93 -10.83 -13.39
N VAL A 119 6.28 -11.59 -12.52
CA VAL A 119 4.95 -12.18 -12.80
C VAL A 119 3.91 -11.10 -13.03
N ALA A 120 3.86 -10.06 -12.21
CA ALA A 120 2.91 -8.96 -12.38
C ALA A 120 3.10 -8.22 -13.70
N LEU A 121 4.35 -7.95 -14.09
CA LEU A 121 4.67 -7.26 -15.35
C LEU A 121 4.39 -8.17 -16.55
N GLY A 122 4.91 -9.40 -16.54
CA GLY A 122 4.75 -10.35 -17.64
C GLY A 122 3.30 -10.78 -17.85
N ALA A 123 2.64 -11.27 -16.80
CA ALA A 123 1.24 -11.66 -16.87
C ALA A 123 0.33 -10.45 -17.13
N GLY A 124 0.61 -9.28 -16.52
CA GLY A 124 -0.18 -8.08 -16.73
C GLY A 124 -0.21 -7.64 -18.19
N VAL A 125 0.95 -7.65 -18.87
CA VAL A 125 1.03 -7.35 -20.30
C VAL A 125 0.39 -8.44 -21.15
N ALA A 126 0.65 -9.72 -20.87
CA ALA A 126 0.14 -10.85 -21.65
C ALA A 126 -1.40 -10.94 -21.56
N ILE A 127 -1.96 -10.90 -20.36
CA ILE A 127 -3.41 -10.99 -20.13
C ILE A 127 -4.15 -9.77 -20.68
N SER A 128 -3.56 -8.57 -20.54
CA SER A 128 -4.15 -7.36 -21.12
C SER A 128 -4.23 -7.45 -22.64
N ARG A 129 -3.22 -8.05 -23.30
CA ARG A 129 -3.26 -8.31 -24.76
C ARG A 129 -4.32 -9.34 -25.12
N LEU A 130 -4.37 -10.43 -24.37
CA LEU A 130 -5.32 -11.54 -24.61
C LEU A 130 -6.79 -11.08 -24.48
N LEU A 131 -7.08 -10.21 -23.51
CA LEU A 131 -8.40 -9.65 -23.27
C LEU A 131 -8.70 -8.38 -24.10
N ALA A 132 -7.80 -8.02 -25.04
CA ALA A 132 -7.94 -6.83 -25.87
C ALA A 132 -8.13 -5.53 -25.05
N VAL A 133 -7.47 -5.41 -23.91
CA VAL A 133 -7.45 -4.19 -23.09
C VAL A 133 -6.55 -3.16 -23.80
N PRO A 134 -6.95 -1.88 -23.87
CA PRO A 134 -6.12 -0.84 -24.47
C PRO A 134 -4.69 -0.85 -23.89
N ARG A 135 -3.68 -0.80 -24.76
CA ARG A 135 -2.27 -0.99 -24.39
C ARG A 135 -1.82 -0.14 -23.18
N ARG A 136 -2.21 1.14 -23.16
CA ARG A 136 -1.85 2.05 -22.07
C ARG A 136 -2.49 1.61 -20.75
N LEU A 137 -3.76 1.28 -20.78
CA LEU A 137 -4.48 0.76 -19.60
C LEU A 137 -3.88 -0.56 -19.11
N GLY A 138 -3.58 -1.51 -20.02
CA GLY A 138 -2.92 -2.77 -19.68
C GLY A 138 -1.55 -2.57 -19.03
N LEU A 139 -0.76 -1.63 -19.53
CA LEU A 139 0.55 -1.29 -18.92
C LEU A 139 0.39 -0.65 -17.55
N LEU A 140 -0.60 0.24 -17.36
CA LEU A 140 -0.92 0.82 -16.06
C LEU A 140 -1.35 -0.24 -15.05
N LEU A 141 -2.19 -1.21 -15.45
CA LEU A 141 -2.59 -2.33 -14.61
C LEU A 141 -1.40 -3.21 -14.23
N ALA A 142 -0.53 -3.56 -15.20
CA ALA A 142 0.66 -4.36 -14.96
C ALA A 142 1.61 -3.69 -13.95
N ILE A 143 1.93 -2.41 -14.16
CA ILE A 143 2.85 -1.67 -13.28
C ILE A 143 2.22 -1.36 -11.94
N GLY A 144 0.94 -1.00 -11.91
CA GLY A 144 0.20 -0.79 -10.67
C GLY A 144 0.21 -2.04 -9.78
N THR A 145 -0.07 -3.20 -10.36
CA THR A 145 -0.02 -4.48 -9.64
C THR A 145 1.41 -4.87 -9.25
N ALA A 146 2.41 -4.54 -10.07
CA ALA A 146 3.80 -4.90 -9.85
C ALA A 146 4.48 -4.15 -8.70
N VAL A 147 4.16 -2.87 -8.46
CA VAL A 147 4.93 -2.00 -7.55
C VAL A 147 4.13 -1.58 -6.32
N CYS A 148 3.55 -0.37 -6.36
CA CYS A 148 2.91 0.25 -5.20
C CYS A 148 1.47 0.70 -5.48
N GLY A 149 0.80 0.03 -6.40
CA GLY A 149 -0.61 0.30 -6.68
C GLY A 149 -0.83 1.68 -7.30
N CYS A 150 -1.67 2.46 -6.65
CA CYS A 150 -2.09 3.77 -7.14
C CYS A 150 -0.94 4.73 -7.42
N THR A 151 0.08 4.75 -6.56
CA THR A 151 1.21 5.68 -6.70
C THR A 151 2.00 5.39 -7.97
N ALA A 152 2.23 4.11 -8.30
CA ALA A 152 2.92 3.71 -9.53
C ALA A 152 2.10 4.06 -10.78
N VAL A 153 0.79 3.83 -10.76
CA VAL A 153 -0.13 4.19 -11.86
C VAL A 153 -0.07 5.70 -12.12
N VAL A 154 -0.19 6.52 -11.08
CA VAL A 154 -0.17 7.98 -11.21
C VAL A 154 1.19 8.49 -11.69
N ALA A 155 2.30 7.92 -11.19
CA ALA A 155 3.65 8.32 -11.58
C ALA A 155 3.99 7.98 -13.05
N ILE A 156 3.51 6.84 -13.54
CA ILE A 156 3.79 6.36 -14.90
C ILE A 156 2.81 6.92 -15.93
N SER A 157 1.60 7.28 -15.53
CA SER A 157 0.56 7.80 -16.41
C SER A 157 1.05 8.94 -17.36
N PRO A 158 1.70 10.01 -16.87
CA PRO A 158 2.23 11.05 -17.75
C PRO A 158 3.38 10.56 -18.63
N VAL A 159 4.19 9.62 -18.16
CA VAL A 159 5.35 9.07 -18.89
C VAL A 159 4.90 8.32 -20.13
N ILE A 160 3.82 7.54 -20.05
CA ILE A 160 3.26 6.78 -21.17
C ILE A 160 2.13 7.55 -21.89
N ARG A 161 1.90 8.81 -21.52
CA ARG A 161 0.84 9.68 -22.07
C ARG A 161 -0.55 9.01 -22.00
N ALA A 162 -0.87 8.38 -20.87
CA ALA A 162 -2.17 7.76 -20.65
C ALA A 162 -3.27 8.82 -20.52
N ARG A 163 -4.48 8.50 -20.93
CA ARG A 163 -5.65 9.36 -20.76
C ARG A 163 -6.07 9.37 -19.29
N HIS A 164 -6.68 10.46 -18.84
CA HIS A 164 -7.21 10.54 -17.48
C HIS A 164 -8.17 9.39 -17.13
N ALA A 165 -9.03 8.98 -18.08
CA ALA A 165 -9.94 7.85 -17.89
C ALA A 165 -9.16 6.52 -17.71
N GLU A 166 -8.11 6.26 -18.50
CA GLU A 166 -7.29 5.06 -18.38
C GLU A 166 -6.58 5.00 -17.02
N THR A 167 -6.08 6.15 -16.57
CA THR A 167 -5.45 6.28 -15.25
C THR A 167 -6.45 6.03 -14.12
N ALA A 168 -7.64 6.65 -14.19
CA ALA A 168 -8.69 6.46 -13.20
C ALA A 168 -9.14 5.00 -13.14
N PHE A 169 -9.33 4.35 -14.29
CA PHE A 169 -9.69 2.93 -14.35
C PHE A 169 -8.62 2.03 -13.76
N ALA A 170 -7.35 2.26 -14.09
CA ALA A 170 -6.27 1.46 -13.53
C ALA A 170 -6.18 1.62 -12.00
N VAL A 171 -6.29 2.85 -11.49
CA VAL A 171 -6.33 3.12 -10.04
C VAL A 171 -7.48 2.37 -9.38
N THR A 172 -8.69 2.46 -9.94
CA THR A 172 -9.88 1.82 -9.37
C THR A 172 -9.75 0.29 -9.36
N CYS A 173 -9.24 -0.33 -10.43
CA CYS A 173 -8.98 -1.78 -10.48
C CYS A 173 -7.98 -2.21 -9.39
N VAL A 174 -6.87 -1.50 -9.27
CA VAL A 174 -5.83 -1.81 -8.27
C VAL A 174 -6.36 -1.65 -6.85
N VAL A 175 -7.14 -0.58 -6.57
CA VAL A 175 -7.79 -0.38 -5.28
C VAL A 175 -8.75 -1.51 -4.96
N LEU A 176 -9.60 -1.89 -5.91
CA LEU A 176 -10.60 -2.95 -5.73
C LEU A 176 -9.95 -4.27 -5.34
N PHE A 177 -9.07 -4.80 -6.20
CA PHE A 177 -8.47 -6.12 -5.96
C PHE A 177 -7.52 -6.11 -4.78
N GLY A 178 -6.87 -5.00 -4.52
CA GLY A 178 -6.06 -4.83 -3.33
C GLY A 178 -6.89 -4.78 -2.04
N CYS A 179 -8.09 -4.17 -2.04
CA CYS A 179 -9.00 -4.22 -0.89
C CYS A 179 -9.53 -5.64 -0.65
N ILE A 180 -9.89 -6.37 -1.71
CA ILE A 180 -10.29 -7.77 -1.59
C ILE A 180 -9.15 -8.60 -1.00
N ALA A 181 -7.93 -8.45 -1.52
CA ALA A 181 -6.75 -9.15 -1.02
C ALA A 181 -6.44 -8.76 0.44
N MET A 182 -6.57 -7.48 0.80
CA MET A 182 -6.35 -6.99 2.17
C MET A 182 -7.27 -7.66 3.19
N LEU A 183 -8.52 -7.94 2.82
CA LEU A 183 -9.49 -8.58 3.70
C LEU A 183 -9.34 -10.11 3.70
N LEU A 184 -8.99 -10.72 2.56
CA LEU A 184 -8.95 -12.17 2.39
C LEU A 184 -7.60 -12.79 2.79
N TYR A 185 -6.48 -12.16 2.43
CA TYR A 185 -5.15 -12.75 2.61
C TYR A 185 -4.67 -12.89 4.05
N PRO A 186 -5.13 -12.12 5.05
CA PRO A 186 -4.84 -12.43 6.45
C PRO A 186 -5.32 -13.82 6.88
N TRP A 187 -6.47 -14.28 6.37
CA TRP A 187 -6.99 -15.62 6.62
C TRP A 187 -6.14 -16.70 5.93
N VAL A 188 -5.74 -16.45 4.68
CA VAL A 188 -4.80 -17.34 3.96
C VAL A 188 -3.48 -17.42 4.72
N ALA A 189 -2.93 -16.29 5.16
CA ALA A 189 -1.71 -16.24 5.94
C ALA A 189 -1.84 -17.02 7.26
N GLY A 190 -2.98 -16.91 7.95
CA GLY A 190 -3.28 -17.65 9.16
C GLY A 190 -3.32 -19.15 8.96
N HIS A 191 -3.79 -19.60 7.79
CA HIS A 191 -3.83 -21.03 7.47
C HIS A 191 -2.44 -21.62 7.15
N PHE A 192 -1.64 -20.92 6.34
CA PHE A 192 -0.36 -21.45 5.86
C PHE A 192 0.84 -21.10 6.73
N PHE A 193 0.80 -19.97 7.46
CA PHE A 193 1.95 -19.40 8.17
C PHE A 193 1.69 -19.12 9.65
N ALA A 194 0.72 -19.79 10.29
CA ALA A 194 0.37 -19.55 11.70
C ALA A 194 1.59 -19.64 12.65
N ALA A 195 2.47 -20.62 12.43
CA ALA A 195 3.69 -20.82 13.23
C ALA A 195 4.90 -19.99 12.75
N ALA A 196 4.75 -19.21 11.67
CA ALA A 196 5.86 -18.48 11.04
C ALA A 196 5.46 -17.04 10.64
N PRO A 197 5.24 -16.13 11.63
CA PRO A 197 4.69 -14.80 11.38
C PRO A 197 5.51 -13.93 10.41
N VAL A 198 6.82 -14.10 10.36
CA VAL A 198 7.68 -13.38 9.41
C VAL A 198 7.34 -13.77 7.97
N TYR A 199 7.13 -15.05 7.70
CA TYR A 199 6.71 -15.53 6.38
C TYR A 199 5.29 -15.11 6.03
N ALA A 200 4.36 -15.09 7.00
CA ALA A 200 3.05 -14.45 6.82
C ALA A 200 3.19 -13.00 6.36
N GLY A 201 4.06 -12.23 7.00
CA GLY A 201 4.37 -10.85 6.62
C GLY A 201 4.96 -10.75 5.21
N ILE A 202 5.93 -11.60 4.86
CA ILE A 202 6.54 -11.63 3.51
C ILE A 202 5.47 -11.91 2.45
N PHE A 203 4.60 -12.91 2.68
CA PHE A 203 3.47 -13.19 1.79
C PHE A 203 2.57 -11.98 1.61
N LEU A 204 2.07 -11.38 2.70
CA LEU A 204 1.19 -10.22 2.65
C LEU A 204 1.85 -9.02 1.95
N GLY A 205 3.14 -8.79 2.21
CA GLY A 205 3.92 -7.69 1.63
C GLY A 205 4.16 -7.83 0.13
N THR A 206 4.30 -9.07 -0.36
CA THR A 206 4.60 -9.36 -1.76
C THR A 206 3.36 -9.73 -2.59
N ALA A 207 2.27 -10.19 -1.99
CA ALA A 207 1.02 -10.53 -2.68
C ALA A 207 0.14 -9.31 -2.96
N ILE A 208 0.04 -8.36 -2.03
CA ILE A 208 -0.89 -7.23 -2.12
C ILE A 208 -0.25 -6.04 -2.85
N HIS A 209 -1.07 -5.31 -3.63
CA HIS A 209 -0.55 -4.33 -4.59
C HIS A 209 -0.21 -2.99 -3.94
N ASP A 210 -1.14 -2.38 -3.20
CA ASP A 210 -0.97 -1.05 -2.61
C ASP A 210 -0.34 -1.12 -1.22
N THR A 211 0.53 -0.14 -0.91
CA THR A 211 1.24 -0.09 0.38
C THR A 211 0.30 0.04 1.57
N SER A 212 -0.76 0.86 1.44
CA SER A 212 -1.74 1.02 2.51
C SER A 212 -2.49 -0.28 2.79
N GLN A 213 -2.85 -1.01 1.74
CA GLN A 213 -3.55 -2.29 1.84
C GLN A 213 -2.67 -3.41 2.40
N VAL A 214 -1.36 -3.42 2.07
CA VAL A 214 -0.38 -4.32 2.71
C VAL A 214 -0.34 -4.09 4.22
N ILE A 215 -0.21 -2.83 4.62
CA ILE A 215 -0.16 -2.48 6.04
C ILE A 215 -1.49 -2.84 6.73
N GLY A 216 -2.62 -2.59 6.08
CA GLY A 216 -3.94 -3.00 6.55
C GLY A 216 -4.03 -4.51 6.78
N ALA A 217 -3.68 -5.32 5.78
CA ALA A 217 -3.68 -6.78 5.86
C ALA A 217 -2.73 -7.31 6.94
N ALA A 218 -1.52 -6.78 6.99
CA ALA A 218 -0.53 -7.18 7.97
C ALA A 218 -0.92 -6.80 9.40
N LEU A 219 -1.59 -5.65 9.58
CA LEU A 219 -2.11 -5.23 10.87
C LEU A 219 -3.32 -6.08 11.29
N ILE A 220 -4.23 -6.41 10.36
CA ILE A 220 -5.32 -7.37 10.59
C ILE A 220 -4.75 -8.70 11.10
N TYR A 221 -3.81 -9.29 10.37
CA TYR A 221 -3.16 -10.54 10.76
C TYR A 221 -2.43 -10.43 12.10
N SER A 222 -1.64 -9.37 12.28
CA SER A 222 -0.88 -9.12 13.52
C SER A 222 -1.76 -9.01 14.75
N GLN A 223 -2.93 -8.39 14.62
CA GLN A 223 -3.90 -8.26 15.72
C GLN A 223 -4.65 -9.57 16.00
N GLN A 224 -5.00 -10.34 14.95
CA GLN A 224 -5.71 -11.63 15.10
C GLN A 224 -4.80 -12.72 15.66
N ALA A 225 -3.55 -12.77 15.22
CA ALA A 225 -2.58 -13.81 15.61
C ALA A 225 -1.65 -13.40 16.76
N ALA A 226 -1.83 -12.20 17.34
CA ALA A 226 -0.90 -11.60 18.31
C ALA A 226 0.57 -11.62 17.85
N ALA A 227 0.81 -11.39 16.56
CA ALA A 227 2.08 -11.59 15.89
C ALA A 227 2.63 -10.30 15.25
N PRO A 228 3.17 -9.34 16.03
CA PRO A 228 3.63 -8.03 15.53
C PRO A 228 4.77 -8.12 14.52
N ALA A 229 5.54 -9.21 14.50
CA ALA A 229 6.61 -9.45 13.55
C ALA A 229 6.10 -9.50 12.09
N ALA A 230 4.85 -9.93 11.86
CA ALA A 230 4.26 -9.98 10.54
C ALA A 230 4.08 -8.59 9.92
N LEU A 231 3.67 -7.60 10.72
CA LEU A 231 3.52 -6.21 10.25
C LEU A 231 4.87 -5.62 9.83
N ALA A 232 5.91 -5.87 10.61
CA ALA A 232 7.25 -5.43 10.31
C ALA A 232 7.80 -6.09 9.03
N ALA A 233 7.64 -7.40 8.89
CA ALA A 233 8.08 -8.16 7.72
C ALA A 233 7.33 -7.74 6.44
N ALA A 234 6.03 -7.54 6.51
CA ALA A 234 5.23 -7.06 5.39
C ALA A 234 5.67 -5.66 4.93
N SER A 235 6.00 -4.78 5.88
CA SER A 235 6.50 -3.44 5.58
C SER A 235 7.82 -3.49 4.81
N VAL A 236 8.80 -4.28 5.27
CA VAL A 236 10.09 -4.46 4.59
C VAL A 236 9.89 -5.06 3.19
N ALA A 237 9.15 -6.16 3.08
CA ALA A 237 8.88 -6.83 1.79
C ALA A 237 8.21 -5.87 0.79
N LYS A 238 7.26 -5.04 1.25
CA LYS A 238 6.61 -4.04 0.39
C LYS A 238 7.55 -2.92 -0.03
N LEU A 239 8.41 -2.45 0.86
CA LEU A 239 9.39 -1.42 0.54
C LEU A 239 10.39 -1.88 -0.52
N LEU A 240 10.82 -3.15 -0.49
CA LEU A 240 11.65 -3.74 -1.55
C LEU A 240 10.97 -3.66 -2.93
N ARG A 241 9.68 -4.00 -3.00
CA ARG A 241 8.92 -3.84 -4.25
C ARG A 241 8.81 -2.38 -4.69
N ASN A 242 8.63 -1.46 -3.77
CA ASN A 242 8.52 -0.03 -4.09
C ASN A 242 9.80 0.54 -4.68
N LEU A 243 10.98 0.03 -4.30
CA LEU A 243 12.27 0.46 -4.88
C LEU A 243 12.35 0.16 -6.38
N SER A 244 11.64 -0.83 -6.90
CA SER A 244 11.61 -1.15 -8.32
C SER A 244 11.06 -0.01 -9.19
N ILE A 245 10.32 0.95 -8.63
CA ILE A 245 9.80 2.13 -9.36
C ILE A 245 10.94 2.96 -9.97
N ALA A 246 12.08 3.02 -9.28
CA ALA A 246 13.26 3.74 -9.74
C ALA A 246 13.82 3.20 -11.06
N VAL A 247 13.63 1.91 -11.32
CA VAL A 247 14.04 1.24 -12.56
C VAL A 247 12.90 1.25 -13.58
N LEU A 248 11.66 1.05 -13.12
CA LEU A 248 10.50 0.90 -14.01
C LEU A 248 10.08 2.20 -14.68
N ILE A 249 10.23 3.36 -14.04
CA ILE A 249 9.90 4.66 -14.66
C ILE A 249 10.82 4.94 -15.87
N PRO A 250 12.16 4.89 -15.76
CA PRO A 250 13.05 5.08 -16.92
C PRO A 250 12.83 4.02 -17.99
N LEU A 251 12.64 2.76 -17.61
CA LEU A 251 12.38 1.67 -18.54
C LEU A 251 11.09 1.88 -19.32
N ALA A 252 10.01 2.28 -18.66
CA ALA A 252 8.73 2.58 -19.32
C ALA A 252 8.85 3.78 -20.27
N ALA A 253 9.58 4.82 -19.88
CA ALA A 253 9.86 5.97 -20.72
C ALA A 253 10.62 5.56 -22.00
N TRP A 254 11.67 4.78 -21.86
CA TRP A 254 12.49 4.29 -22.96
C TRP A 254 11.70 3.38 -23.92
N LEU A 255 10.91 2.43 -23.39
CA LEU A 255 10.07 1.55 -24.19
C LEU A 255 9.00 2.33 -24.96
N THR A 256 8.41 3.36 -24.34
CA THR A 256 7.41 4.20 -24.99
C THR A 256 8.02 5.01 -26.12
N GLN A 257 9.18 5.62 -25.90
CA GLN A 257 9.90 6.38 -26.93
C GLN A 257 10.32 5.51 -28.12
N ARG A 258 10.86 4.31 -27.85
CA ARG A 258 11.22 3.36 -28.92
C ARG A 258 10.00 2.95 -29.75
N HIS A 259 8.88 2.70 -29.12
CA HIS A 259 7.66 2.33 -29.83
C HIS A 259 7.11 3.47 -30.67
N GLU A 260 7.12 4.70 -30.16
CA GLU A 260 6.72 5.89 -30.92
C GLU A 260 7.66 6.16 -32.10
N ALA A 261 8.97 5.96 -31.92
CA ALA A 261 9.96 6.08 -32.99
C ALA A 261 9.73 5.04 -34.10
N ALA A 262 9.49 3.78 -33.77
CA ALA A 262 9.16 2.73 -34.73
C ALA A 262 7.88 3.05 -35.51
N GLN A 263 6.82 3.51 -34.83
CA GLN A 263 5.57 3.91 -35.53
C GLN A 263 5.72 5.14 -36.42
N ARG A 264 6.66 6.05 -36.14
CA ARG A 264 6.97 7.20 -37.02
C ARG A 264 7.69 6.77 -38.30
N LEU A 265 8.62 5.82 -38.16
CA LEU A 265 9.32 5.24 -39.33
C LEU A 265 8.34 4.51 -40.26
N ASP A 266 7.41 3.72 -39.71
CA ASP A 266 6.38 3.02 -40.49
C ASP A 266 5.41 3.97 -41.22
N ARG A 267 5.22 5.19 -40.69
CA ARG A 267 4.33 6.21 -41.29
C ARG A 267 5.03 7.18 -42.25
N GLY A 268 6.32 7.01 -42.52
CA GLY A 268 7.10 7.90 -43.39
C GLY A 268 7.20 9.36 -42.87
N ALA A 269 6.94 9.62 -41.62
CA ALA A 269 6.95 10.97 -41.05
C ALA A 269 8.39 11.40 -40.71
N SER A 270 8.85 12.48 -41.33
CA SER A 270 10.14 13.12 -41.07
C SER A 270 10.35 13.46 -39.59
N ALA A 271 11.59 13.40 -39.14
CA ALA A 271 12.06 13.52 -37.77
C ALA A 271 11.89 14.90 -37.08
N ALA A 272 11.00 15.75 -37.54
CA ALA A 272 10.73 17.08 -36.95
C ALA A 272 9.60 17.04 -35.94
N GLY A 273 9.92 16.83 -34.68
CA GLY A 273 8.89 16.89 -33.62
C GLY A 273 9.39 16.63 -32.22
N GLY A 274 9.66 17.72 -31.50
CA GLY A 274 9.61 17.84 -30.03
C GLY A 274 10.67 17.04 -29.25
N ALA A 275 11.58 17.74 -28.62
CA ALA A 275 12.48 17.16 -27.61
C ALA A 275 11.68 16.34 -26.56
N PRO A 276 12.22 15.22 -26.05
CA PRO A 276 11.61 14.47 -24.98
C PRO A 276 11.40 15.41 -23.79
N VAL A 277 10.16 15.57 -23.35
CA VAL A 277 9.91 16.26 -22.07
C VAL A 277 10.52 15.35 -20.99
N PRO A 278 11.56 15.82 -20.29
CA PRO A 278 12.12 15.02 -19.18
C PRO A 278 11.00 14.76 -18.17
N PRO A 279 10.85 13.52 -17.67
CA PRO A 279 9.89 13.26 -16.62
C PRO A 279 10.20 14.20 -15.46
N ALA A 280 9.19 14.92 -14.96
CA ALA A 280 9.34 15.72 -13.77
C ALA A 280 10.02 14.84 -12.70
N ALA A 281 11.13 15.32 -12.15
CA ALA A 281 11.94 14.57 -11.20
C ALA A 281 11.14 14.32 -9.91
N ALA A 282 10.29 13.30 -9.92
CA ALA A 282 9.70 12.80 -8.71
C ALA A 282 10.84 12.18 -7.86
N PRO A 283 10.88 12.43 -6.55
CA PRO A 283 11.92 11.86 -5.70
C PRO A 283 11.90 10.33 -5.85
N LEU A 284 13.03 9.75 -6.24
CA LEU A 284 13.23 8.32 -6.47
C LEU A 284 12.84 7.47 -5.23
N VAL A 285 13.03 8.03 -4.03
CA VAL A 285 12.66 7.39 -2.77
C VAL A 285 11.68 8.28 -2.01
N PRO A 286 10.47 7.81 -1.70
CA PRO A 286 9.50 8.56 -0.90
C PRO A 286 10.04 8.87 0.50
N LEU A 287 9.81 10.08 1.01
CA LEU A 287 10.31 10.53 2.33
C LEU A 287 9.90 9.60 3.48
N PHE A 288 8.72 8.99 3.45
CA PHE A 288 8.28 8.07 4.50
C PHE A 288 9.15 6.79 4.57
N VAL A 289 9.74 6.36 3.45
CA VAL A 289 10.69 5.22 3.40
C VAL A 289 11.99 5.58 4.12
N LEU A 290 12.50 6.79 3.88
CA LEU A 290 13.68 7.28 4.59
C LEU A 290 13.39 7.42 6.09
N ALA A 291 12.20 7.90 6.46
CA ALA A 291 11.77 7.99 7.84
C ALA A 291 11.63 6.60 8.49
N PHE A 292 11.09 5.60 7.77
CA PHE A 292 11.01 4.21 8.22
C PHE A 292 12.42 3.63 8.53
N ILE A 293 13.37 3.82 7.59
CA ILE A 293 14.76 3.40 7.80
C ILE A 293 15.39 4.16 8.97
N GLY A 294 15.13 5.46 9.08
CA GLY A 294 15.59 6.29 10.21
C GLY A 294 15.11 5.74 11.56
N PHE A 295 13.83 5.33 11.65
CA PHE A 295 13.31 4.71 12.88
C PHE A 295 13.91 3.34 13.17
N ILE A 296 14.28 2.53 12.16
CA ILE A 296 15.05 1.29 12.35
C ILE A 296 16.42 1.60 12.97
N VAL A 297 17.12 2.63 12.46
CA VAL A 297 18.41 3.07 13.00
C VAL A 297 18.26 3.56 14.44
N VAL A 298 17.25 4.41 14.70
CA VAL A 298 16.93 4.90 16.06
C VAL A 298 16.64 3.74 17.00
N ARG A 299 15.88 2.73 16.58
CA ARG A 299 15.62 1.53 17.38
C ARG A 299 16.91 0.77 17.67
N THR A 300 17.74 0.53 16.66
CA THR A 300 18.98 -0.23 16.80
C THR A 300 19.97 0.49 17.74
N ALA A 301 20.14 1.82 17.56
CA ALA A 301 21.00 2.63 18.43
C ALA A 301 20.44 2.72 19.86
N GLY A 302 19.14 2.92 20.01
CA GLY A 302 18.50 2.99 21.31
C GLY A 302 18.60 1.69 22.10
N ASP A 303 18.43 0.53 21.45
CA ASP A 303 18.61 -0.78 22.08
C ASP A 303 20.08 -1.01 22.53
N ALA A 304 21.06 -0.55 21.74
CA ALA A 304 22.47 -0.61 22.09
C ALA A 304 22.83 0.29 23.29
N LEU A 305 22.13 1.41 23.45
CA LEU A 305 22.33 2.39 24.53
C LEU A 305 21.35 2.16 25.71
N ALA A 306 20.48 1.16 25.63
CA ALA A 306 19.41 0.94 26.61
C ALA A 306 19.91 0.74 28.04
N ALA A 307 21.11 0.19 28.21
CA ALA A 307 21.75 0.05 29.53
C ALA A 307 21.94 1.39 30.25
N ALA A 308 22.09 2.50 29.49
CA ALA A 308 22.25 3.84 30.05
C ALA A 308 20.93 4.60 30.27
N HIS A 309 19.82 4.19 29.65
CA HIS A 309 18.56 4.92 29.62
C HIS A 309 17.42 4.31 30.46
N GLY A 310 17.65 3.21 31.17
CA GLY A 310 16.70 2.59 32.11
C GLY A 310 15.31 2.36 31.49
N ALA A 311 14.24 2.72 32.23
CA ALA A 311 12.85 2.51 31.83
C ALA A 311 12.34 3.49 30.75
N LEU A 312 13.06 4.57 30.44
CA LEU A 312 12.60 5.59 29.48
C LEU A 312 12.56 5.07 28.05
N TRP A 313 13.56 4.29 27.64
CA TRP A 313 13.65 3.77 26.27
C TRP A 313 12.49 2.82 25.93
N PRO A 314 12.19 1.79 26.72
CA PRO A 314 11.01 0.93 26.49
C PRO A 314 9.69 1.71 26.45
N ALA A 315 9.52 2.73 27.30
CA ALA A 315 8.33 3.57 27.35
C ALA A 315 8.18 4.39 26.04
N LEU A 316 9.25 5.00 25.53
CA LEU A 316 9.26 5.72 24.25
C LEU A 316 8.90 4.81 23.08
N VAL A 317 9.50 3.62 23.03
CA VAL A 317 9.25 2.63 21.99
C VAL A 317 7.78 2.17 22.02
N ASN A 318 7.23 1.88 23.18
CA ASN A 318 5.83 1.46 23.34
C ASN A 318 4.85 2.58 22.97
N THR A 319 5.18 3.84 23.31
CA THR A 319 4.41 5.01 22.84
C THR A 319 4.43 5.12 21.32
N GLY A 320 5.58 4.88 20.69
CA GLY A 320 5.72 4.83 19.23
C GLY A 320 4.87 3.74 18.59
N TYR A 321 4.79 2.55 19.20
CA TYR A 321 3.92 1.46 18.72
C TYR A 321 2.45 1.83 18.79
N THR A 322 2.01 2.39 19.93
CA THR A 322 0.62 2.82 20.12
C THR A 322 0.23 3.93 19.14
N ALA A 323 1.12 4.91 18.95
CA ALA A 323 0.92 5.97 17.96
C ALA A 323 0.84 5.42 16.53
N SER A 324 1.72 4.48 16.18
CA SER A 324 1.70 3.80 14.88
C SER A 324 0.35 3.13 14.64
N ASP A 325 -0.13 2.31 15.59
CA ASP A 325 -1.38 1.56 15.46
C ASP A 325 -2.61 2.50 15.36
N LEU A 326 -2.60 3.61 16.10
CA LEU A 326 -3.64 4.65 16.00
C LEU A 326 -3.64 5.30 14.61
N PHE A 327 -2.48 5.75 14.14
CA PHE A 327 -2.36 6.43 12.86
C PHE A 327 -2.71 5.51 11.70
N LEU A 328 -2.29 4.24 11.78
CA LEU A 328 -2.63 3.22 10.80
C LEU A 328 -4.14 2.95 10.78
N THR A 329 -4.79 2.78 11.94
CA THR A 329 -6.24 2.53 12.02
C THR A 329 -7.04 3.71 11.46
N CYS A 330 -6.69 4.96 11.83
CA CYS A 330 -7.33 6.15 11.27
C CYS A 330 -7.10 6.28 9.76
N GLY A 331 -5.89 6.02 9.29
CA GLY A 331 -5.56 6.02 7.86
C GLY A 331 -6.36 4.96 7.09
N MET A 332 -6.51 3.77 7.66
CA MET A 332 -7.26 2.66 7.06
C MET A 332 -8.77 2.93 7.03
N THR A 333 -9.32 3.64 8.01
CA THR A 333 -10.70 4.16 7.93
C THR A 333 -10.87 5.06 6.70
N ALA A 334 -9.93 5.97 6.46
CA ALA A 334 -9.97 6.85 5.30
C ALA A 334 -9.81 6.08 3.98
N VAL A 335 -9.02 5.01 3.95
CA VAL A 335 -8.92 4.07 2.81
C VAL A 335 -10.28 3.42 2.56
N GLY A 336 -10.96 2.90 3.59
CA GLY A 336 -12.31 2.35 3.45
C GLY A 336 -13.30 3.37 2.87
N LEU A 337 -13.28 4.62 3.37
CA LEU A 337 -14.11 5.72 2.86
C LEU A 337 -13.78 6.16 1.41
N SER A 338 -12.65 5.76 0.86
CA SER A 338 -12.28 6.05 -0.53
C SER A 338 -12.84 5.03 -1.53
N VAL A 339 -13.31 3.87 -1.08
CA VAL A 339 -13.78 2.79 -1.94
C VAL A 339 -15.24 2.99 -2.33
N SER A 340 -15.49 3.29 -3.61
CA SER A 340 -16.83 3.49 -4.19
C SER A 340 -17.19 2.32 -5.11
N PHE A 341 -18.23 1.57 -4.76
CA PHE A 341 -18.72 0.46 -5.60
C PHE A 341 -19.34 0.96 -6.90
N THR A 342 -19.97 2.14 -6.88
CA THR A 342 -20.58 2.73 -8.08
C THR A 342 -19.53 3.04 -9.15
N ASP A 343 -18.35 3.53 -8.74
CA ASP A 343 -17.25 3.85 -9.68
C ASP A 343 -16.65 2.57 -10.27
N MET A 344 -16.69 1.46 -9.54
CA MET A 344 -16.19 0.15 -9.97
C MET A 344 -17.04 -0.46 -11.10
N TRP A 345 -18.36 -0.36 -11.04
CA TRP A 345 -19.25 -0.91 -12.07
C TRP A 345 -19.11 -0.24 -13.45
N ARG A 346 -18.56 0.98 -13.49
CA ARG A 346 -18.36 1.75 -14.74
C ARG A 346 -17.15 1.32 -15.56
N ILE A 347 -16.29 0.44 -15.04
CA ILE A 347 -14.98 0.12 -15.65
C ILE A 347 -15.10 -0.80 -16.86
N GLY A 348 -16.14 -1.61 -16.96
CA GLY A 348 -16.26 -2.66 -17.94
C GLY A 348 -15.52 -3.96 -17.53
N TRP A 349 -16.01 -5.09 -18.01
CA TRP A 349 -15.58 -6.40 -17.53
C TRP A 349 -14.15 -6.80 -17.93
N ARG A 350 -13.65 -6.39 -19.12
CA ARG A 350 -12.34 -6.80 -19.64
C ARG A 350 -11.16 -6.31 -18.77
N PRO A 351 -11.05 -5.02 -18.42
CA PRO A 351 -10.01 -4.54 -17.51
C PRO A 351 -10.15 -5.11 -16.10
N LEU A 352 -11.39 -5.33 -15.62
CA LEU A 352 -11.64 -5.98 -14.33
C LEU A 352 -11.15 -7.43 -14.34
N ALA A 353 -11.48 -8.21 -15.38
CA ALA A 353 -10.99 -9.57 -15.53
C ALA A 353 -9.46 -9.61 -15.60
N ALA A 354 -8.84 -8.71 -16.38
CA ALA A 354 -7.37 -8.61 -16.45
C ALA A 354 -6.77 -8.33 -15.06
N GLY A 355 -7.29 -7.35 -14.34
CA GLY A 355 -6.84 -7.00 -13.00
C GLY A 355 -7.00 -8.16 -12.01
N LEU A 356 -8.13 -8.85 -12.02
CA LEU A 356 -8.40 -10.01 -11.16
C LEU A 356 -7.42 -11.15 -11.42
N ILE A 357 -7.23 -11.53 -12.69
CA ILE A 357 -6.34 -12.64 -13.07
C ILE A 357 -4.90 -12.31 -12.65
N VAL A 358 -4.42 -11.11 -12.94
CA VAL A 358 -3.06 -10.70 -12.55
C VAL A 358 -2.91 -10.66 -11.03
N ALA A 359 -3.88 -10.12 -10.31
CA ALA A 359 -3.89 -10.10 -8.85
C ALA A 359 -3.82 -11.51 -8.25
N THR A 360 -4.61 -12.44 -8.79
CA THR A 360 -4.63 -13.85 -8.36
C THR A 360 -3.31 -14.55 -8.66
N LEU A 361 -2.73 -14.32 -9.85
CA LEU A 361 -1.43 -14.90 -10.22
C LEU A 361 -0.30 -14.40 -9.32
N VAL A 362 -0.27 -13.11 -9.00
CA VAL A 362 0.73 -12.54 -8.08
C VAL A 362 0.54 -13.08 -6.67
N GLY A 363 -0.71 -13.16 -6.19
CA GLY A 363 -1.02 -13.74 -4.89
C GLY A 363 -0.62 -15.21 -4.80
N GLY A 364 -0.95 -16.02 -5.81
CA GLY A 364 -0.57 -17.43 -5.89
C GLY A 364 0.95 -17.62 -5.98
N CYS A 365 1.64 -16.84 -6.81
CA CYS A 365 3.10 -16.86 -6.90
C CYS A 365 3.75 -16.53 -5.56
N SER A 366 3.26 -15.47 -4.89
CA SER A 366 3.75 -15.08 -3.56
C SER A 366 3.53 -16.19 -2.54
N LEU A 367 2.34 -16.80 -2.51
CA LEU A 367 2.02 -17.88 -1.60
C LEU A 367 2.95 -19.09 -1.81
N LEU A 368 3.06 -19.56 -3.05
CA LEU A 368 3.87 -20.74 -3.41
C LEU A 368 5.35 -20.54 -3.07
N LEU A 369 5.91 -19.38 -3.44
CA LEU A 369 7.32 -19.10 -3.16
C LEU A 369 7.58 -18.93 -1.67
N THR A 370 6.67 -18.29 -0.93
CA THR A 370 6.82 -18.13 0.53
C THR A 370 6.68 -19.48 1.24
N CYS A 371 5.79 -20.37 0.80
CA CYS A 371 5.69 -21.73 1.31
C CYS A 371 6.96 -22.55 1.01
N ALA A 372 7.50 -22.44 -0.21
CA ALA A 372 8.75 -23.09 -0.57
C ALA A 372 9.91 -22.61 0.32
N LEU A 373 10.07 -21.28 0.50
CA LEU A 373 11.10 -20.74 1.39
C LEU A 373 10.95 -21.23 2.84
N LEU A 374 9.73 -21.30 3.34
CA LEU A 374 9.46 -21.82 4.70
C LEU A 374 9.84 -23.31 4.80
N HIS A 375 9.58 -24.10 3.73
CA HIS A 375 9.94 -25.51 3.70
C HIS A 375 11.46 -25.74 3.72
N PHE A 376 12.23 -24.94 2.94
CA PHE A 376 13.68 -25.00 2.93
C PHE A 376 14.36 -24.43 4.19
N ALA A 377 13.68 -23.63 4.97
CA ALA A 377 14.19 -23.05 6.21
C ALA A 377 13.95 -23.93 7.45
N ARG A 378 13.16 -25.00 7.31
CA ARG A 378 12.92 -26.04 8.32
C ARG A 378 13.92 -27.16 8.18
#